data_d580349e002922f894e133d59044480b
#
_entry.id   d580349e002922f894e133d59044480b
#
_cell.length_a   1.000
_cell.length_b   1.000
_cell.length_c   1.000
_cell.angle_alpha   90.00
_cell.angle_beta   90.00
_cell.angle_gamma   90.00
#
_symmetry.space_group_name_H-M   'P 1'
#
loop_
_entity.id
_entity.type
_entity.pdbx_description
1 polymer ?
#
loop_
_entity_poly.entity_id
_entity_poly.type
_entity_poly.pdbx_seq_one_letter_code
_entity_poly.pdbx_strand_id
1 'polypeptide(L)'
;MNLRTVSLVLFFPWLSTGAEVTWTHLSSKNGDLPVPGESTQQTGNLVADLDKDGTNDFVLSFRKIAPALVWYRRTGRNWSRYVLEPELLTVEAGGAVYDIDGDGDLDIVFGGDWQSDEVWWWENPYPNFDAKTPWKRHRIKKGGRTQHHDQVFADFKHSGKAQLVFWNQGAKCLFIADIPSDPRHAQAWPFTSIYSGVAGERGDQTSAFKYAEGTAAADIDGDGTPDLLAGNYWFKYLGGGKFKPIKVGTIGGRICTGKLIESAKYLQIVIAPGDGTGPLRWYECTGDPARESDWVGHDLLDRAMIHGHTLDIGDVDGDGHLDIFAAEMAKWTESRPDADNPKAEAWIFYGDGKGHFSKSRLAVGHGFHEGKLADLNGDGRLDILNKPYNWEAPRIDVWFNNGTLAKTK
;
A
#
# COMPACT_ATOMS: atom_id res chain seq x y z
N MET A 1 59.90 5.95 -25.94
CA MET A 1 58.78 5.41 -26.69
C MET A 1 57.85 4.68 -25.70
N ASN A 2 56.88 5.40 -25.18
CA ASN A 2 55.98 4.87 -24.13
C ASN A 2 54.73 4.32 -24.78
N LEU A 3 54.54 2.98 -24.73
CA LEU A 3 53.29 2.34 -25.09
C LEU A 3 52.28 2.62 -23.98
N ARG A 4 51.18 3.33 -24.30
CA ARG A 4 50.00 3.44 -23.47
C ARG A 4 49.11 2.21 -23.73
N THR A 5 48.91 1.40 -22.73
CA THR A 5 47.92 0.29 -22.75
C THR A 5 46.52 0.91 -22.65
N VAL A 6 45.73 0.75 -23.72
CA VAL A 6 44.31 1.13 -23.70
C VAL A 6 43.54 -0.08 -23.21
N SER A 7 42.98 -0.02 -22.02
CA SER A 7 42.04 -1.03 -21.53
C SER A 7 40.67 -0.82 -22.18
N LEU A 8 40.28 -1.73 -23.04
CA LEU A 8 38.94 -1.79 -23.63
C LEU A 8 37.97 -2.37 -22.58
N VAL A 9 37.13 -1.55 -21.99
CA VAL A 9 36.01 -2.02 -21.15
C VAL A 9 34.89 -2.47 -22.07
N LEU A 10 34.76 -3.77 -22.24
CA LEU A 10 33.63 -4.38 -22.95
C LEU A 10 32.38 -4.27 -22.04
N PHE A 11 31.46 -3.36 -22.35
CA PHE A 11 30.10 -3.39 -21.85
C PHE A 11 29.37 -4.56 -22.51
N PHE A 12 29.20 -5.66 -21.80
CA PHE A 12 28.21 -6.66 -22.17
C PHE A 12 26.82 -6.10 -21.80
N PRO A 13 25.89 -5.94 -22.74
CA PRO A 13 24.51 -5.70 -22.40
C PRO A 13 23.99 -6.94 -21.64
N TRP A 14 23.58 -6.75 -20.41
CA TRP A 14 22.87 -7.77 -19.65
C TRP A 14 21.55 -8.04 -20.40
N LEU A 15 21.48 -9.14 -21.11
CA LEU A 15 20.23 -9.66 -21.62
C LEU A 15 19.45 -10.17 -20.40
N SER A 16 18.46 -9.42 -19.98
CA SER A 16 17.46 -9.86 -19.02
C SER A 16 16.90 -11.21 -19.47
N THR A 17 17.16 -12.26 -18.69
CA THR A 17 16.66 -13.60 -18.97
C THR A 17 15.32 -13.88 -18.29
N GLY A 18 14.68 -12.88 -17.67
CA GLY A 18 13.35 -12.98 -17.09
C GLY A 18 12.31 -13.40 -18.14
N ALA A 19 11.45 -14.33 -17.80
CA ALA A 19 10.29 -14.63 -18.63
C ALA A 19 9.31 -13.45 -18.51
N GLU A 20 8.79 -12.95 -19.63
CA GLU A 20 7.84 -11.83 -19.63
C GLU A 20 6.46 -12.35 -19.24
N VAL A 21 5.88 -11.78 -18.19
CA VAL A 21 4.48 -12.05 -17.77
C VAL A 21 3.53 -11.40 -18.76
N THR A 22 2.50 -12.12 -19.17
CA THR A 22 1.44 -11.58 -20.00
C THR A 22 0.21 -11.24 -19.16
N TRP A 23 -0.51 -10.20 -19.55
CA TRP A 23 -1.61 -9.64 -18.78
C TRP A 23 -2.91 -9.57 -19.59
N THR A 24 -4.03 -9.89 -18.95
CA THR A 24 -5.36 -9.56 -19.46
C THR A 24 -5.90 -8.37 -18.69
N HIS A 25 -6.05 -7.22 -19.35
CA HIS A 25 -6.55 -5.99 -18.74
C HIS A 25 -8.07 -5.92 -18.85
N LEU A 26 -8.75 -5.78 -17.71
CA LEU A 26 -10.17 -5.51 -17.57
C LEU A 26 -10.36 -4.10 -17.01
N SER A 27 -11.38 -3.39 -17.49
CA SER A 27 -11.69 -2.04 -17.02
C SER A 27 -13.19 -1.81 -16.90
N SER A 28 -13.63 -1.15 -15.84
CA SER A 28 -15.01 -0.70 -15.70
C SER A 28 -15.43 0.30 -16.78
N LYS A 29 -14.47 1.00 -17.40
CA LYS A 29 -14.70 1.87 -18.57
C LYS A 29 -15.15 1.09 -19.81
N ASN A 30 -14.70 -0.15 -19.93
CA ASN A 30 -15.05 -1.03 -21.05
C ASN A 30 -16.30 -1.89 -20.76
N GLY A 31 -16.85 -1.80 -19.53
CA GLY A 31 -17.97 -2.64 -19.10
C GLY A 31 -17.56 -4.03 -18.63
N ASP A 32 -16.26 -4.28 -18.42
CA ASP A 32 -15.75 -5.58 -17.94
C ASP A 32 -16.05 -5.80 -16.45
N LEU A 33 -16.19 -4.69 -15.69
CA LEU A 33 -16.57 -4.68 -14.28
C LEU A 33 -17.71 -3.65 -14.05
N PRO A 34 -18.53 -3.84 -12.99
CA PRO A 34 -19.47 -2.80 -12.58
C PRO A 34 -18.77 -1.47 -12.28
N VAL A 35 -19.37 -0.36 -12.67
CA VAL A 35 -18.80 0.98 -12.38
C VAL A 35 -18.80 1.23 -10.87
N PRO A 36 -17.70 1.76 -10.28
CA PRO A 36 -17.58 1.92 -8.84
C PRO A 36 -18.64 2.82 -8.20
N GLY A 37 -19.00 3.91 -8.89
CA GLY A 37 -19.95 4.92 -8.42
C GLY A 37 -19.82 6.17 -9.26
N GLU A 38 -20.16 7.33 -8.66
CA GLU A 38 -20.09 8.63 -9.33
C GLU A 38 -19.00 9.53 -8.75
N SER A 39 -18.35 9.12 -7.66
CA SER A 39 -17.31 9.93 -7.01
C SER A 39 -16.08 10.08 -7.90
N THR A 40 -15.66 11.31 -8.10
CA THR A 40 -14.47 11.66 -8.86
C THR A 40 -13.18 11.58 -8.05
N GLN A 41 -13.24 11.15 -6.77
CA GLN A 41 -12.06 10.85 -5.95
C GLN A 41 -12.23 9.49 -5.29
N GLN A 42 -11.37 8.57 -5.69
CA GLN A 42 -11.27 7.21 -5.19
C GLN A 42 -10.03 7.12 -4.30
N THR A 43 -10.22 7.01 -2.98
CA THR A 43 -9.12 7.20 -2.03
C THR A 43 -8.43 5.92 -1.64
N GLY A 44 -9.09 4.97 -1.00
CA GLY A 44 -8.49 3.72 -0.55
C GLY A 44 -9.02 2.48 -1.27
N ASN A 45 -8.33 1.38 -1.11
CA ASN A 45 -8.83 0.05 -1.44
C ASN A 45 -8.27 -1.01 -0.49
N LEU A 46 -9.02 -2.10 -0.36
CA LEU A 46 -8.63 -3.30 0.39
C LEU A 46 -8.85 -4.52 -0.48
N VAL A 47 -8.02 -5.54 -0.31
CA VAL A 47 -8.19 -6.86 -0.92
C VAL A 47 -8.17 -7.91 0.18
N ALA A 48 -9.20 -8.73 0.26
CA ALA A 48 -9.30 -9.84 1.20
C ALA A 48 -10.44 -10.78 0.78
N ASP A 49 -10.38 -12.03 1.22
CA ASP A 49 -11.50 -12.98 1.15
C ASP A 49 -12.50 -12.66 2.28
N LEU A 50 -13.44 -11.75 1.99
CA LEU A 50 -14.39 -11.23 2.98
C LEU A 50 -15.57 -12.16 3.21
N ASP A 51 -15.87 -13.06 2.28
CA ASP A 51 -16.97 -14.00 2.38
C ASP A 51 -16.54 -15.46 2.58
N LYS A 52 -15.23 -15.68 2.79
CA LYS A 52 -14.61 -16.99 3.07
C LYS A 52 -14.88 -18.04 2.00
N ASP A 53 -14.99 -17.63 0.74
CA ASP A 53 -15.16 -18.55 -0.38
C ASP A 53 -13.84 -19.05 -0.99
N GLY A 54 -12.70 -18.55 -0.48
CA GLY A 54 -11.36 -18.90 -0.91
C GLY A 54 -10.83 -18.03 -2.04
N THR A 55 -11.55 -17.00 -2.46
CA THR A 55 -11.15 -16.06 -3.52
C THR A 55 -11.17 -14.64 -2.97
N ASN A 56 -10.18 -13.83 -3.31
CA ASN A 56 -10.14 -12.47 -2.84
C ASN A 56 -11.22 -11.59 -3.47
N ASP A 57 -11.88 -10.84 -2.61
CA ASP A 57 -12.72 -9.70 -2.90
C ASP A 57 -11.93 -8.40 -2.81
N PHE A 58 -12.58 -7.27 -3.13
CA PHE A 58 -11.98 -5.97 -2.84
C PHE A 58 -13.02 -4.92 -2.46
N VAL A 59 -12.58 -3.94 -1.66
CA VAL A 59 -13.38 -2.78 -1.23
C VAL A 59 -12.74 -1.50 -1.76
N LEU A 60 -13.56 -0.55 -2.20
CA LEU A 60 -13.14 0.78 -2.61
C LEU A 60 -13.75 1.84 -1.71
N SER A 61 -12.99 2.89 -1.40
CA SER A 61 -13.46 4.05 -0.68
C SER A 61 -13.49 5.32 -1.53
N PHE A 62 -14.41 6.23 -1.15
CA PHE A 62 -14.69 7.46 -1.89
C PHE A 62 -14.76 8.68 -0.97
N ARG A 63 -14.48 9.85 -1.56
CA ARG A 63 -14.35 11.09 -0.79
C ARG A 63 -15.40 12.16 -1.14
N LYS A 64 -15.89 12.23 -2.38
CA LYS A 64 -16.66 13.40 -2.87
C LYS A 64 -18.16 13.17 -2.96
N ILE A 65 -18.58 11.98 -3.32
CA ILE A 65 -19.98 11.62 -3.53
C ILE A 65 -20.21 10.26 -2.90
N ALA A 66 -21.35 10.09 -2.22
CA ALA A 66 -21.79 8.79 -1.68
C ALA A 66 -21.99 7.75 -2.81
N PRO A 67 -21.84 6.48 -2.51
CA PRO A 67 -21.53 5.87 -1.23
C PRO A 67 -20.09 6.09 -0.79
N ALA A 68 -19.78 5.99 0.51
CA ALA A 68 -18.39 6.08 0.99
C ALA A 68 -17.59 4.81 0.71
N LEU A 69 -18.23 3.63 0.79
CA LEU A 69 -17.58 2.34 0.57
C LEU A 69 -18.44 1.44 -0.33
N VAL A 70 -17.77 0.74 -1.25
CA VAL A 70 -18.35 -0.34 -2.04
C VAL A 70 -17.50 -1.60 -1.99
N TRP A 71 -18.14 -2.74 -1.99
CA TRP A 71 -17.52 -4.06 -2.01
C TRP A 71 -17.77 -4.74 -3.37
N TYR A 72 -16.71 -5.22 -3.96
CA TYR A 72 -16.74 -6.07 -5.14
C TYR A 72 -16.51 -7.51 -4.71
N ARG A 73 -17.59 -8.23 -4.57
CA ARG A 73 -17.58 -9.64 -4.25
C ARG A 73 -17.30 -10.46 -5.50
N ARG A 74 -16.32 -11.33 -5.42
CA ARG A 74 -16.03 -12.29 -6.49
C ARG A 74 -17.09 -13.38 -6.51
N THR A 75 -17.69 -13.65 -7.67
CA THR A 75 -18.69 -14.72 -7.85
C THR A 75 -18.35 -15.48 -9.12
N GLY A 76 -17.61 -16.56 -8.99
CA GLY A 76 -17.04 -17.30 -10.12
C GLY A 76 -16.12 -16.41 -10.96
N ARG A 77 -16.48 -16.12 -12.22
CA ARG A 77 -15.68 -15.27 -13.11
C ARG A 77 -16.08 -13.79 -13.10
N ASN A 78 -17.14 -13.44 -12.40
CA ASN A 78 -17.70 -12.09 -12.39
C ASN A 78 -17.52 -11.39 -11.05
N TRP A 79 -17.77 -10.08 -11.04
CA TRP A 79 -17.80 -9.26 -9.86
C TRP A 79 -19.22 -8.73 -9.62
N SER A 80 -19.70 -8.86 -8.39
CA SER A 80 -20.96 -8.24 -7.93
C SER A 80 -20.62 -7.09 -7.01
N ARG A 81 -21.17 -5.89 -7.30
CA ARG A 81 -20.92 -4.69 -6.51
C ARG A 81 -22.00 -4.49 -5.45
N TYR A 82 -21.60 -4.32 -4.20
CA TYR A 82 -22.46 -4.01 -3.06
C TYR A 82 -22.09 -2.67 -2.44
N VAL A 83 -23.05 -1.97 -1.84
CA VAL A 83 -22.80 -0.76 -1.06
C VAL A 83 -22.63 -1.17 0.39
N LEU A 84 -21.43 -0.96 0.94
CA LEU A 84 -21.13 -1.21 2.36
C LEU A 84 -21.52 -0.02 3.23
N GLU A 85 -21.19 1.21 2.78
CA GLU A 85 -21.48 2.44 3.48
C GLU A 85 -22.17 3.43 2.53
N PRO A 86 -23.49 3.63 2.68
CA PRO A 86 -24.25 4.51 1.78
C PRO A 86 -24.05 6.01 2.06
N GLU A 87 -23.60 6.38 3.25
CA GLU A 87 -23.37 7.79 3.61
C GLU A 87 -22.07 8.33 3.00
N LEU A 88 -21.95 9.64 2.85
CA LEU A 88 -20.69 10.29 2.53
C LEU A 88 -19.90 10.53 3.82
N LEU A 89 -18.75 9.88 3.96
CA LEU A 89 -17.87 9.98 5.14
C LEU A 89 -16.56 10.71 4.86
N THR A 90 -16.31 11.13 3.62
CA THR A 90 -15.03 11.74 3.20
C THR A 90 -13.83 10.89 3.59
N VAL A 91 -13.79 9.65 3.11
CA VAL A 91 -12.76 8.66 3.50
C VAL A 91 -11.40 9.01 2.89
N GLU A 92 -10.33 8.84 3.68
CA GLU A 92 -8.93 9.03 3.27
C GLU A 92 -8.38 7.77 2.61
N ALA A 93 -7.18 7.86 2.03
CA ALA A 93 -6.43 6.74 1.46
C ALA A 93 -5.91 5.78 2.54
N GLY A 94 -5.63 4.56 2.14
CA GLY A 94 -5.25 3.47 3.04
C GLY A 94 -6.41 2.51 3.32
N GLY A 95 -6.45 2.00 4.54
CA GLY A 95 -7.40 1.00 5.00
C GLY A 95 -6.70 -0.26 5.49
N ALA A 96 -7.38 -1.04 6.32
CA ALA A 96 -6.88 -2.32 6.82
C ALA A 96 -8.02 -3.33 6.98
N VAL A 97 -7.67 -4.60 6.99
CA VAL A 97 -8.56 -5.72 7.34
C VAL A 97 -8.02 -6.43 8.57
N TYR A 98 -8.91 -6.82 9.47
CA TYR A 98 -8.58 -7.60 10.66
C TYR A 98 -9.85 -8.17 11.28
N ASP A 99 -9.77 -9.34 11.93
CA ASP A 99 -10.83 -9.88 12.78
C ASP A 99 -10.86 -9.09 14.10
N ILE A 100 -11.61 -7.99 14.13
CA ILE A 100 -11.59 -7.00 15.22
C ILE A 100 -12.31 -7.49 16.46
N ASP A 101 -13.42 -8.18 16.27
CA ASP A 101 -14.28 -8.61 17.37
C ASP A 101 -14.12 -10.09 17.75
N GLY A 102 -13.24 -10.81 17.04
CA GLY A 102 -12.84 -12.16 17.35
C GLY A 102 -13.87 -13.24 16.98
N ASP A 103 -14.75 -12.94 16.00
CA ASP A 103 -15.76 -13.92 15.53
C ASP A 103 -15.26 -14.76 14.35
N GLY A 104 -14.04 -14.49 13.90
CA GLY A 104 -13.29 -15.26 12.92
C GLY A 104 -13.50 -14.81 11.49
N ASP A 105 -14.22 -13.74 11.20
CA ASP A 105 -14.26 -13.11 9.88
C ASP A 105 -13.48 -11.78 9.84
N LEU A 106 -13.24 -11.27 8.63
CA LEU A 106 -12.42 -10.08 8.45
C LEU A 106 -13.30 -8.84 8.38
N ASP A 107 -13.11 -7.93 9.33
CA ASP A 107 -13.66 -6.59 9.32
C ASP A 107 -12.78 -5.62 8.53
N ILE A 108 -13.32 -4.44 8.23
CA ILE A 108 -12.59 -3.41 7.50
C ILE A 108 -12.48 -2.10 8.30
N VAL A 109 -11.35 -1.41 8.14
CA VAL A 109 -11.07 -0.12 8.78
C VAL A 109 -10.71 0.92 7.73
N PHE A 110 -11.25 2.14 7.91
CA PHE A 110 -10.82 3.33 7.18
C PHE A 110 -10.81 4.57 8.07
N GLY A 111 -9.94 5.50 7.73
CA GLY A 111 -9.87 6.82 8.35
C GLY A 111 -10.55 7.90 7.52
N GLY A 112 -10.97 8.98 8.17
CA GLY A 112 -11.51 10.16 7.51
C GLY A 112 -10.41 11.12 7.03
N ASP A 113 -10.72 11.89 5.98
CA ASP A 113 -9.82 12.83 5.34
C ASP A 113 -9.65 14.16 6.12
N TRP A 114 -9.16 15.22 5.45
CA TRP A 114 -8.96 16.53 6.09
C TRP A 114 -10.26 17.20 6.62
N GLN A 115 -11.43 16.68 6.26
CA GLN A 115 -12.74 17.17 6.72
C GLN A 115 -13.27 16.35 7.90
N SER A 116 -12.62 15.23 8.25
CA SER A 116 -13.09 14.31 9.27
C SER A 116 -12.02 14.02 10.33
N ASP A 117 -12.42 14.07 11.59
CA ASP A 117 -11.61 13.74 12.75
C ASP A 117 -11.87 12.31 13.27
N GLU A 118 -12.50 11.47 12.44
CA GLU A 118 -12.93 10.12 12.81
C GLU A 118 -12.11 9.03 12.11
N VAL A 119 -12.03 7.86 12.76
CA VAL A 119 -11.61 6.57 12.22
C VAL A 119 -12.70 5.58 12.55
N TRP A 120 -13.07 4.73 11.59
CA TRP A 120 -14.17 3.78 11.72
C TRP A 120 -13.73 2.37 11.34
N TRP A 121 -14.50 1.40 11.83
CA TRP A 121 -14.50 0.04 11.33
C TRP A 121 -15.92 -0.42 11.00
N TRP A 122 -16.03 -1.35 10.07
CA TRP A 122 -17.30 -1.96 9.67
C TRP A 122 -17.25 -3.44 9.97
N GLU A 123 -18.21 -3.88 10.81
CA GLU A 123 -18.43 -5.25 11.22
C GLU A 123 -18.91 -6.06 10.02
N ASN A 124 -18.20 -7.13 9.68
CA ASN A 124 -18.55 -8.03 8.60
C ASN A 124 -19.77 -8.86 9.02
N PRO A 125 -20.86 -8.86 8.26
CA PRO A 125 -22.06 -9.61 8.62
C PRO A 125 -22.00 -11.10 8.20
N TYR A 126 -20.84 -11.65 7.92
CA TYR A 126 -20.70 -13.06 7.52
C TYR A 126 -21.41 -14.00 8.50
N PRO A 127 -22.10 -15.06 8.05
CA PRO A 127 -22.38 -15.42 6.63
C PRO A 127 -23.65 -14.77 6.06
N ASN A 128 -24.25 -13.82 6.77
CA ASN A 128 -25.59 -13.29 6.49
C ASN A 128 -25.56 -12.02 5.62
N PHE A 129 -24.91 -12.10 4.46
CA PHE A 129 -24.86 -10.99 3.53
C PHE A 129 -26.22 -10.68 2.91
N ASP A 130 -26.64 -9.42 2.99
CA ASP A 130 -27.79 -8.90 2.27
C ASP A 130 -27.35 -7.71 1.41
N ALA A 131 -27.62 -7.81 0.11
CA ALA A 131 -27.27 -6.76 -0.86
C ALA A 131 -27.90 -5.38 -0.57
N LYS A 132 -28.94 -5.33 0.28
CA LYS A 132 -29.67 -4.10 0.64
C LYS A 132 -29.34 -3.57 2.01
N THR A 133 -28.61 -4.35 2.81
CA THR A 133 -28.24 -3.97 4.18
C THR A 133 -26.78 -3.54 4.25
N PRO A 134 -26.49 -2.27 4.54
CA PRO A 134 -25.13 -1.79 4.79
C PRO A 134 -24.48 -2.55 5.96
N TRP A 135 -23.16 -2.64 5.93
CA TRP A 135 -22.43 -3.18 7.07
C TRP A 135 -22.54 -2.24 8.27
N LYS A 136 -22.49 -2.80 9.46
CA LYS A 136 -22.63 -2.02 10.69
C LYS A 136 -21.34 -1.25 10.98
N ARG A 137 -21.43 0.08 10.97
CA ARG A 137 -20.31 0.97 11.25
C ARG A 137 -20.14 1.21 12.74
N HIS A 138 -18.90 1.10 13.20
CA HIS A 138 -18.46 1.42 14.56
C HIS A 138 -17.38 2.49 14.51
N ARG A 139 -17.17 3.17 15.64
CA ARG A 139 -16.19 4.24 15.75
C ARG A 139 -14.96 3.78 16.53
N ILE A 140 -13.77 3.99 15.94
CA ILE A 140 -12.49 3.80 16.62
C ILE A 140 -12.05 5.10 17.30
N LYS A 141 -12.12 6.23 16.58
CA LYS A 141 -11.68 7.54 17.05
C LYS A 141 -12.66 8.62 16.64
N LYS A 142 -12.84 9.63 17.52
CA LYS A 142 -13.49 10.90 17.23
C LYS A 142 -12.82 12.03 17.99
N GLY A 143 -12.72 13.19 17.35
CA GLY A 143 -12.13 14.39 17.94
C GLY A 143 -10.65 14.55 17.64
N GLY A 144 -10.11 15.72 17.97
CA GLY A 144 -8.74 16.11 17.71
C GLY A 144 -8.51 16.57 16.26
N ARG A 145 -7.34 16.31 15.72
CA ARG A 145 -6.99 16.68 14.34
C ARG A 145 -7.57 15.68 13.35
N THR A 146 -7.78 16.17 12.15
CA THR A 146 -8.34 15.45 11.00
C THR A 146 -7.26 14.73 10.18
N GLN A 147 -7.68 14.00 9.16
CA GLN A 147 -6.87 13.37 8.13
C GLN A 147 -6.06 12.16 8.61
N HIS A 148 -6.70 10.98 8.51
CA HIS A 148 -6.17 9.70 9.01
C HIS A 148 -5.80 8.81 7.83
N HIS A 149 -4.51 8.79 7.49
CA HIS A 149 -3.97 8.05 6.35
C HIS A 149 -3.39 6.71 6.78
N ASP A 150 -3.49 5.70 5.94
CA ASP A 150 -2.98 4.33 6.12
C ASP A 150 -3.25 3.72 7.50
N GLN A 151 -3.65 2.48 7.49
CA GLN A 151 -3.93 1.68 8.67
C GLN A 151 -3.22 0.33 8.55
N VAL A 152 -2.72 -0.20 9.68
CA VAL A 152 -2.12 -1.53 9.74
C VAL A 152 -2.35 -2.17 11.10
N PHE A 153 -2.62 -3.47 11.11
CA PHE A 153 -2.73 -4.28 12.33
C PHE A 153 -1.56 -5.24 12.45
N ALA A 154 -0.94 -5.29 13.64
CA ALA A 154 -0.07 -6.38 14.08
C ALA A 154 0.14 -6.28 15.60
N ASP A 155 0.74 -7.29 16.22
CA ASP A 155 1.11 -7.24 17.65
C ASP A 155 2.41 -6.45 17.86
N PHE A 156 2.36 -5.14 17.63
CA PHE A 156 3.51 -4.24 17.75
C PHE A 156 4.02 -4.08 19.19
N LYS A 157 3.22 -4.46 20.19
CA LYS A 157 3.59 -4.36 21.61
C LYS A 157 4.02 -5.71 22.20
N HIS A 158 4.13 -6.75 21.37
CA HIS A 158 4.48 -8.12 21.81
C HIS A 158 3.60 -8.58 22.97
N SER A 159 2.32 -8.30 22.88
CA SER A 159 1.33 -8.52 23.94
C SER A 159 0.46 -9.76 23.72
N GLY A 160 0.59 -10.42 22.58
CA GLY A 160 -0.28 -11.48 22.10
C GLY A 160 -1.60 -10.99 21.53
N LYS A 161 -1.73 -9.66 21.33
CA LYS A 161 -2.91 -9.00 20.74
C LYS A 161 -2.48 -7.95 19.76
N ALA A 162 -3.14 -7.88 18.61
CA ALA A 162 -2.86 -6.84 17.62
C ALA A 162 -3.25 -5.44 18.12
N GLN A 163 -2.53 -4.45 17.62
CA GLN A 163 -2.89 -3.04 17.73
C GLN A 163 -3.10 -2.46 16.34
N LEU A 164 -3.96 -1.46 16.23
CA LEU A 164 -4.13 -0.64 15.06
C LEU A 164 -3.14 0.52 15.09
N VAL A 165 -2.34 0.67 14.02
CA VAL A 165 -1.52 1.87 13.79
C VAL A 165 -2.07 2.65 12.61
N PHE A 166 -2.07 3.99 12.72
CA PHE A 166 -2.49 4.90 11.65
C PHE A 166 -1.82 6.27 11.74
N TRP A 167 -1.58 6.88 10.59
CA TRP A 167 -1.17 8.26 10.51
C TRP A 167 -2.32 9.22 10.79
N ASN A 168 -2.07 10.28 11.55
CA ASN A 168 -2.91 11.47 11.58
C ASN A 168 -2.09 12.64 11.01
N GLN A 169 -2.30 12.94 9.73
CA GLN A 169 -1.54 13.95 9.00
C GLN A 169 -1.81 15.36 9.55
N GLY A 170 -3.04 15.66 9.97
CA GLY A 170 -3.40 16.94 10.60
C GLY A 170 -2.74 17.17 11.96
N ALA A 171 -2.48 16.10 12.71
CA ALA A 171 -1.73 16.14 13.97
C ALA A 171 -0.22 16.01 13.77
N LYS A 172 0.21 15.54 12.58
CA LYS A 172 1.60 15.13 12.31
C LYS A 172 2.08 14.04 13.27
N CYS A 173 1.22 13.08 13.54
CA CYS A 173 1.47 12.01 14.50
C CYS A 173 1.20 10.64 13.89
N LEU A 174 1.95 9.66 14.37
CA LEU A 174 1.64 8.25 14.20
C LEU A 174 1.01 7.76 15.50
N PHE A 175 -0.22 7.26 15.42
CA PHE A 175 -0.96 6.74 16.55
C PHE A 175 -0.98 5.23 16.56
N ILE A 176 -0.99 4.66 17.78
CA ILE A 176 -1.25 3.26 18.04
C ILE A 176 -2.46 3.13 18.98
N ALA A 177 -3.41 2.28 18.60
CA ALA A 177 -4.63 2.03 19.34
C ALA A 177 -4.73 0.55 19.74
N ASP A 178 -5.07 0.30 21.00
CA ASP A 178 -5.38 -1.04 21.47
C ASP A 178 -6.84 -1.39 21.15
N ILE A 179 -7.08 -2.61 20.65
CA ILE A 179 -8.44 -3.11 20.42
C ILE A 179 -9.09 -3.33 21.81
N PRO A 180 -10.25 -2.71 22.10
CA PRO A 180 -10.99 -2.94 23.34
C PRO A 180 -11.43 -4.41 23.49
N SER A 181 -11.67 -4.84 24.72
CA SER A 181 -12.22 -6.18 24.97
C SER A 181 -13.63 -6.39 24.41
N ASP A 182 -14.36 -5.31 24.18
CA ASP A 182 -15.66 -5.28 23.54
C ASP A 182 -15.69 -4.14 22.50
N PRO A 183 -15.16 -4.37 21.28
CA PRO A 183 -15.05 -3.32 20.27
C PRO A 183 -16.42 -2.90 19.71
N ARG A 184 -17.43 -3.77 19.74
CA ARG A 184 -18.79 -3.50 19.25
C ARG A 184 -19.54 -2.45 20.09
N HIS A 185 -19.19 -2.29 21.38
CA HIS A 185 -19.84 -1.34 22.30
C HIS A 185 -18.91 -0.22 22.74
N ALA A 186 -17.63 -0.24 22.34
CA ALA A 186 -16.69 0.81 22.69
C ALA A 186 -17.05 2.13 21.97
N GLN A 187 -17.12 3.23 22.74
CA GLN A 187 -17.39 4.56 22.17
C GLN A 187 -16.18 5.15 21.44
N ALA A 188 -14.98 4.76 21.86
CA ALA A 188 -13.70 5.03 21.23
C ALA A 188 -12.66 4.02 21.74
N TRP A 189 -11.60 3.80 20.98
CA TRP A 189 -10.49 2.96 21.41
C TRP A 189 -9.45 3.79 22.17
N PRO A 190 -8.73 3.19 23.14
CA PRO A 190 -7.58 3.84 23.74
C PRO A 190 -6.43 3.93 22.73
N PHE A 191 -5.93 5.13 22.48
CA PHE A 191 -4.80 5.34 21.57
C PHE A 191 -3.76 6.31 22.15
N THR A 192 -2.52 6.15 21.70
CA THR A 192 -1.39 7.01 22.09
C THR A 192 -0.58 7.41 20.86
N SER A 193 0.09 8.57 20.92
CA SER A 193 1.07 8.95 19.91
C SER A 193 2.38 8.22 20.18
N ILE A 194 2.90 7.50 19.20
CA ILE A 194 4.21 6.84 19.25
C ILE A 194 5.28 7.62 18.51
N TYR A 195 4.87 8.56 17.67
CA TYR A 195 5.76 9.48 16.96
C TYR A 195 5.03 10.79 16.66
N SER A 196 5.74 11.91 16.79
CA SER A 196 5.23 13.23 16.42
C SER A 196 6.30 14.06 15.74
N GLY A 197 5.94 14.74 14.64
CA GLY A 197 6.80 15.67 13.95
C GLY A 197 7.05 16.93 14.76
N VAL A 198 8.27 17.45 14.69
CA VAL A 198 8.63 18.68 15.38
C VAL A 198 7.97 19.87 14.68
N ALA A 199 7.41 20.80 15.46
CA ALA A 199 6.89 22.07 14.93
C ALA A 199 8.06 22.85 14.30
N GLY A 200 8.03 23.07 12.98
CA GLY A 200 9.11 23.76 12.26
C GLY A 200 9.48 23.12 10.92
N GLU A 201 9.19 21.83 10.73
CA GLU A 201 9.47 21.11 9.49
C GLU A 201 8.47 21.42 8.33
N ARG A 202 7.67 22.49 8.47
CA ARG A 202 6.87 23.06 7.38
C ARG A 202 7.82 23.61 6.31
N GLY A 203 7.99 22.84 5.25
CA GLY A 203 8.81 23.25 4.10
C GLY A 203 9.93 22.30 3.75
N ASP A 204 10.33 21.40 4.62
CA ASP A 204 11.21 20.30 4.24
C ASP A 204 10.42 19.29 3.42
N GLN A 205 10.62 19.36 2.10
CA GLN A 205 10.00 18.46 1.14
C GLN A 205 10.52 17.01 1.27
N THR A 206 11.56 16.81 2.08
CA THR A 206 12.20 15.51 2.31
C THR A 206 11.77 14.89 3.63
N SER A 207 11.01 15.61 4.49
CA SER A 207 10.56 15.06 5.76
C SER A 207 9.43 14.04 5.59
N ALA A 208 9.44 12.99 6.42
CA ALA A 208 8.38 12.00 6.50
C ALA A 208 6.99 12.60 6.77
N PHE A 209 6.94 13.85 7.23
CA PHE A 209 5.70 14.54 7.61
C PHE A 209 5.04 15.36 6.52
N LYS A 210 5.72 15.61 5.40
CA LYS A 210 5.05 16.27 4.27
C LYS A 210 3.97 15.37 3.69
N TYR A 211 4.27 14.08 3.64
CA TYR A 211 3.40 13.02 3.17
C TYR A 211 3.46 11.87 4.19
N ALA A 212 2.87 12.08 5.37
CA ALA A 212 2.81 11.07 6.43
C ALA A 212 1.86 9.95 6.02
N GLU A 213 2.37 9.02 5.24
CA GLU A 213 1.68 7.91 4.61
C GLU A 213 2.58 6.69 4.51
N GLY A 214 2.00 5.54 4.20
CA GLY A 214 2.67 4.25 4.15
C GLY A 214 2.85 3.66 5.55
N THR A 215 2.32 2.45 5.73
CA THR A 215 2.52 1.61 6.91
C THR A 215 2.71 0.16 6.48
N ALA A 216 3.55 -0.58 7.19
CA ALA A 216 3.71 -2.01 7.02
C ALA A 216 4.13 -2.67 8.35
N ALA A 217 3.93 -3.98 8.46
CA ALA A 217 4.34 -4.78 9.60
C ALA A 217 5.21 -5.95 9.14
N ALA A 218 6.40 -6.11 9.73
CA ALA A 218 7.28 -7.24 9.48
C ALA A 218 8.35 -7.34 10.58
N ASP A 219 8.92 -8.50 10.76
CA ASP A 219 10.06 -8.73 11.65
C ASP A 219 11.36 -8.26 10.96
N ILE A 220 11.78 -7.03 11.25
CA ILE A 220 12.91 -6.36 10.58
C ILE A 220 14.25 -6.78 11.20
N ASP A 221 14.30 -6.99 12.51
CA ASP A 221 15.55 -7.33 13.20
C ASP A 221 15.73 -8.84 13.46
N GLY A 222 14.73 -9.65 13.10
CA GLY A 222 14.77 -11.11 13.18
C GLY A 222 14.57 -11.63 14.60
N ASP A 223 13.86 -10.88 15.45
CA ASP A 223 13.57 -11.30 16.83
C ASP A 223 12.30 -12.18 16.96
N GLY A 224 11.59 -12.42 15.87
CA GLY A 224 10.39 -13.25 15.77
C GLY A 224 9.09 -12.51 16.05
N THR A 225 9.13 -11.21 16.18
CA THR A 225 7.96 -10.35 16.43
C THR A 225 7.80 -9.27 15.37
N PRO A 226 6.55 -8.85 15.04
CA PRO A 226 6.36 -7.84 14.03
C PRO A 226 6.78 -6.46 14.54
N ASP A 227 7.65 -5.82 13.77
CA ASP A 227 7.99 -4.40 13.89
C ASP A 227 7.05 -3.54 13.04
N LEU A 228 7.02 -2.25 13.33
CA LEU A 228 6.28 -1.26 12.57
C LEU A 228 7.19 -0.51 11.60
N LEU A 229 6.80 -0.48 10.34
CA LEU A 229 7.34 0.43 9.34
C LEU A 229 6.32 1.54 9.06
N ALA A 230 6.74 2.79 9.01
CA ALA A 230 5.86 3.91 8.67
C ALA A 230 6.64 5.07 8.03
N GLY A 231 6.18 5.55 6.88
CA GLY A 231 6.84 6.61 6.12
C GLY A 231 8.23 6.20 5.63
N ASN A 232 9.28 6.69 6.25
CA ASN A 232 10.68 6.31 5.99
C ASN A 232 11.40 5.82 7.24
N TYR A 233 10.65 5.35 8.23
CA TYR A 233 11.18 4.86 9.50
C TYR A 233 10.80 3.41 9.74
N TRP A 234 11.69 2.70 10.43
CA TRP A 234 11.41 1.52 11.20
C TRP A 234 11.25 1.92 12.68
N PHE A 235 10.21 1.44 13.32
CA PHE A 235 9.90 1.70 14.73
C PHE A 235 10.12 0.44 15.54
N LYS A 236 11.27 0.38 16.22
CA LYS A 236 11.58 -0.73 17.12
C LYS A 236 10.86 -0.56 18.45
N TYR A 237 10.13 -1.58 18.88
CA TYR A 237 9.50 -1.60 20.19
C TYR A 237 10.54 -1.76 21.31
N LEU A 238 10.47 -0.90 22.36
CA LEU A 238 11.40 -0.91 23.50
C LEU A 238 10.74 -1.40 24.81
N GLY A 239 9.50 -1.87 24.76
CA GLY A 239 8.72 -2.20 25.94
C GLY A 239 8.01 -0.98 26.55
N GLY A 240 6.97 -1.26 27.37
CA GLY A 240 6.22 -0.22 28.09
C GLY A 240 5.52 0.80 27.18
N GLY A 241 5.14 0.40 25.97
CA GLY A 241 4.47 1.28 24.98
C GLY A 241 5.40 2.27 24.31
N LYS A 242 6.72 2.11 24.41
CA LYS A 242 7.72 3.01 23.81
C LYS A 242 8.27 2.43 22.52
N PHE A 243 8.42 3.29 21.51
CA PHE A 243 9.02 2.96 20.22
C PHE A 243 10.20 3.87 19.92
N LYS A 244 11.26 3.31 19.32
CA LYS A 244 12.41 4.05 18.82
C LYS A 244 12.30 4.15 17.31
N PRO A 245 12.11 5.35 16.72
CA PRO A 245 12.20 5.52 15.29
C PRO A 245 13.67 5.39 14.84
N ILE A 246 13.89 4.60 13.79
CA ILE A 246 15.18 4.46 13.11
C ILE A 246 14.94 4.85 11.66
N LYS A 247 15.64 5.87 11.18
CA LYS A 247 15.47 6.37 9.83
C LYS A 247 16.13 5.43 8.83
N VAL A 248 15.35 4.94 7.86
CA VAL A 248 15.82 4.06 6.79
C VAL A 248 16.05 4.85 5.50
N GLY A 249 15.10 5.67 5.10
CA GLY A 249 15.12 6.40 3.85
C GLY A 249 15.25 7.92 4.00
N THR A 250 15.52 8.61 2.89
CA THR A 250 15.67 10.07 2.86
C THR A 250 14.37 10.81 2.68
N ILE A 251 13.32 10.13 2.15
CA ILE A 251 11.97 10.68 1.95
C ILE A 251 10.97 9.72 2.55
N GLY A 252 9.84 10.25 3.03
CA GLY A 252 8.69 9.46 3.44
C GLY A 252 7.69 9.30 2.31
N GLY A 253 6.87 8.29 2.39
CA GLY A 253 5.83 7.96 1.42
C GLY A 253 5.37 6.52 1.60
N ARG A 254 5.00 5.85 0.50
CA ARG A 254 4.62 4.43 0.54
C ARG A 254 5.81 3.58 0.92
N ILE A 255 5.59 2.59 1.79
CA ILE A 255 6.62 1.71 2.32
C ILE A 255 6.14 0.26 2.31
N CYS A 256 6.99 -0.65 1.86
CA CYS A 256 6.77 -2.09 1.96
C CYS A 256 8.10 -2.80 2.24
N THR A 257 8.05 -4.09 2.54
CA THR A 257 9.22 -4.87 2.92
C THR A 257 9.08 -6.32 2.47
N GLY A 258 10.22 -6.96 2.22
CA GLY A 258 10.27 -8.36 1.82
C GLY A 258 11.71 -8.87 1.74
N LYS A 259 11.84 -10.18 1.53
CA LYS A 259 13.14 -10.85 1.37
C LYS A 259 13.61 -10.74 -0.09
N LEU A 260 14.05 -9.56 -0.51
CA LEU A 260 14.55 -9.29 -1.88
C LEU A 260 15.94 -9.87 -2.14
N ILE A 261 16.70 -10.10 -1.08
CA ILE A 261 17.99 -10.80 -1.11
C ILE A 261 17.89 -12.03 -0.22
N GLU A 262 17.84 -13.21 -0.80
CA GLU A 262 17.64 -14.46 -0.08
C GLU A 262 18.74 -14.72 0.98
N SER A 263 20.00 -14.41 0.65
CA SER A 263 21.15 -14.61 1.54
C SER A 263 21.28 -13.53 2.63
N ALA A 264 20.52 -12.43 2.54
CA ALA A 264 20.62 -11.36 3.52
C ALA A 264 20.09 -11.79 4.90
N LYS A 265 20.67 -11.28 5.97
CA LYS A 265 20.21 -11.55 7.33
C LYS A 265 18.86 -10.92 7.61
N TYR A 266 18.66 -9.69 7.16
CA TYR A 266 17.47 -8.87 7.43
C TYR A 266 16.61 -8.69 6.19
N LEU A 267 15.35 -8.35 6.38
CA LEU A 267 14.45 -7.97 5.29
C LEU A 267 14.91 -6.66 4.65
N GLN A 268 14.61 -6.50 3.36
CA GLN A 268 14.81 -5.27 2.64
C GLN A 268 13.54 -4.42 2.70
N ILE A 269 13.70 -3.10 2.64
CA ILE A 269 12.62 -2.12 2.70
C ILE A 269 12.58 -1.35 1.38
N VAL A 270 11.40 -1.18 0.81
CA VAL A 270 11.21 -0.35 -0.40
C VAL A 270 10.39 0.87 -0.05
N ILE A 271 10.80 2.04 -0.55
CA ILE A 271 10.13 3.32 -0.32
C ILE A 271 9.90 4.04 -1.65
N ALA A 272 8.65 4.44 -1.87
CA ALA A 272 8.23 5.30 -2.96
C ALA A 272 7.79 6.67 -2.43
N PRO A 273 7.86 7.75 -3.23
CA PRO A 273 7.68 9.13 -2.74
C PRO A 273 6.24 9.51 -2.36
N GLY A 274 5.27 8.58 -2.43
CA GLY A 274 3.89 8.85 -2.08
C GLY A 274 3.29 9.98 -2.91
N ASP A 275 2.61 10.93 -2.28
CA ASP A 275 2.04 12.12 -2.91
C ASP A 275 3.10 13.08 -3.52
N GLY A 276 4.38 12.86 -3.22
CA GLY A 276 5.49 13.69 -3.67
C GLY A 276 6.09 13.28 -5.00
N THR A 277 7.25 13.90 -5.26
CA THR A 277 8.16 13.52 -6.35
C THR A 277 9.52 13.24 -5.74
N GLY A 278 10.11 12.09 -6.05
CA GLY A 278 11.38 11.68 -5.48
C GLY A 278 11.85 10.32 -5.99
N PRO A 279 12.94 9.79 -5.43
CA PRO A 279 13.47 8.48 -5.83
C PRO A 279 12.54 7.35 -5.40
N LEU A 280 12.43 6.31 -6.25
CA LEU A 280 11.98 4.99 -5.86
C LEU A 280 13.21 4.17 -5.48
N ARG A 281 13.30 3.72 -4.23
CA ARG A 281 14.48 3.05 -3.67
C ARG A 281 14.12 1.82 -2.88
N TRP A 282 14.98 0.81 -2.98
CA TRP A 282 15.04 -0.24 -2.00
C TRP A 282 16.28 -0.08 -1.11
N TYR A 283 16.19 -0.58 0.12
CA TYR A 283 17.22 -0.42 1.15
C TYR A 283 17.58 -1.78 1.72
N GLU A 284 18.90 -2.04 1.86
CA GLU A 284 19.44 -3.18 2.59
C GLU A 284 20.12 -2.74 3.87
N CYS A 285 20.03 -3.55 4.91
CA CYS A 285 20.81 -3.38 6.11
C CYS A 285 22.12 -4.17 6.01
N THR A 286 23.25 -3.46 5.99
CA THR A 286 24.60 -4.05 5.86
C THR A 286 25.26 -4.34 7.20
N GLY A 287 24.62 -4.00 8.32
CA GLY A 287 25.17 -4.15 9.67
C GLY A 287 24.11 -4.32 10.74
N ASP A 288 23.99 -3.34 11.64
CA ASP A 288 23.00 -3.31 12.72
C ASP A 288 21.75 -2.53 12.27
N PRO A 289 20.56 -3.15 12.16
CA PRO A 289 19.37 -2.44 11.70
C PRO A 289 18.95 -1.29 12.62
N ALA A 290 19.39 -1.26 13.87
CA ALA A 290 19.14 -0.17 14.79
C ALA A 290 20.03 1.07 14.56
N ARG A 291 20.94 1.02 13.57
CA ARG A 291 21.80 2.13 13.14
C ARG A 291 21.36 2.65 11.78
N GLU A 292 21.00 3.93 11.71
CA GLU A 292 20.59 4.59 10.45
C GLU A 292 21.67 4.52 9.36
N SER A 293 22.96 4.58 9.74
CA SER A 293 24.11 4.53 8.81
C SER A 293 24.28 3.18 8.11
N ASP A 294 23.70 2.13 8.65
CA ASP A 294 23.86 0.76 8.14
C ASP A 294 22.79 0.39 7.09
N TRP A 295 21.83 1.31 6.84
CA TRP A 295 20.85 1.20 5.76
C TRP A 295 21.39 1.85 4.48
N VAL A 296 21.57 1.04 3.44
CA VAL A 296 22.10 1.46 2.14
C VAL A 296 20.96 1.45 1.11
N GLY A 297 20.72 2.58 0.46
CA GLY A 297 19.66 2.74 -0.53
C GLY A 297 20.16 2.57 -1.97
N HIS A 298 19.35 1.89 -2.79
CA HIS A 298 19.61 1.61 -4.19
C HIS A 298 18.46 2.14 -5.04
N ASP A 299 18.75 2.90 -6.08
CA ASP A 299 17.74 3.45 -6.99
C ASP A 299 17.21 2.37 -7.94
N LEU A 300 15.88 2.26 -8.05
CA LEU A 300 15.19 1.38 -9.02
C LEU A 300 14.91 2.10 -10.35
N LEU A 301 14.85 3.44 -10.33
CA LEU A 301 14.66 4.28 -11.50
C LEU A 301 15.84 5.25 -11.65
N ASP A 302 16.18 5.57 -12.89
CA ASP A 302 17.16 6.57 -13.28
C ASP A 302 16.61 8.01 -13.27
N ARG A 303 15.36 8.18 -12.91
CA ARG A 303 14.62 9.43 -12.77
C ARG A 303 13.82 9.49 -11.48
N ALA A 304 13.41 10.68 -11.10
CA ALA A 304 12.42 10.84 -10.03
C ALA A 304 11.07 10.24 -10.46
N MET A 305 10.43 9.54 -9.54
CA MET A 305 9.06 9.06 -9.63
C MET A 305 8.11 10.20 -9.25
N ILE A 306 7.05 10.40 -10.03
CA ILE A 306 6.05 11.45 -9.80
C ILE A 306 4.82 10.82 -9.15
N HIS A 307 4.45 11.29 -7.95
CA HIS A 307 3.31 10.75 -7.20
C HIS A 307 3.33 9.22 -7.11
N GLY A 308 4.37 8.68 -6.49
CA GLY A 308 4.56 7.24 -6.31
C GLY A 308 3.64 6.63 -5.24
N HIS A 309 2.33 6.69 -5.47
CA HIS A 309 1.31 6.29 -4.49
C HIS A 309 0.89 4.81 -4.60
N THR A 310 1.59 4.05 -5.41
CA THR A 310 1.42 2.59 -5.52
C THR A 310 2.76 1.92 -5.32
N LEU A 311 2.82 1.01 -4.35
CA LEU A 311 3.99 0.20 -4.04
C LEU A 311 3.54 -1.09 -3.37
N ASP A 312 3.96 -2.24 -3.91
CA ASP A 312 3.70 -3.56 -3.34
C ASP A 312 4.83 -4.53 -3.70
N ILE A 313 4.93 -5.66 -3.00
CA ILE A 313 5.95 -6.70 -3.19
C ILE A 313 5.27 -8.08 -3.26
N GLY A 314 5.69 -8.90 -4.22
CA GLY A 314 5.24 -10.28 -4.37
C GLY A 314 5.97 -11.00 -5.48
N ASP A 315 5.91 -12.31 -5.53
CA ASP A 315 6.43 -13.13 -6.63
C ASP A 315 5.42 -13.10 -7.79
N VAL A 316 5.65 -12.20 -8.75
CA VAL A 316 4.70 -11.92 -9.86
C VAL A 316 4.89 -12.89 -11.03
N ASP A 317 6.11 -13.31 -11.29
CA ASP A 317 6.39 -14.23 -12.42
C ASP A 317 6.45 -15.71 -12.01
N GLY A 318 6.34 -16.01 -10.71
CA GLY A 318 6.27 -17.36 -10.18
C GLY A 318 7.63 -18.06 -10.16
N ASP A 319 8.74 -17.31 -10.12
CA ASP A 319 10.10 -17.87 -10.12
C ASP A 319 10.64 -18.16 -8.70
N GLY A 320 9.90 -17.78 -7.68
CA GLY A 320 10.22 -17.97 -6.24
C GLY A 320 10.98 -16.80 -5.63
N HIS A 321 11.30 -15.75 -6.39
CA HIS A 321 11.91 -14.53 -5.89
C HIS A 321 10.87 -13.40 -5.80
N LEU A 322 11.11 -12.44 -4.92
CA LEU A 322 10.19 -11.32 -4.76
C LEU A 322 10.47 -10.21 -5.76
N ASP A 323 9.40 -9.75 -6.39
CA ASP A 323 9.34 -8.63 -7.31
C ASP A 323 8.78 -7.39 -6.63
N ILE A 324 9.01 -6.21 -7.24
CA ILE A 324 8.46 -4.95 -6.76
C ILE A 324 7.50 -4.39 -7.80
N PHE A 325 6.26 -4.16 -7.40
CA PHE A 325 5.27 -3.41 -8.16
C PHE A 325 5.25 -1.96 -7.70
N ALA A 326 5.48 -1.03 -8.61
CA ALA A 326 5.42 0.40 -8.31
C ALA A 326 4.79 1.18 -9.46
N ALA A 327 3.99 2.21 -9.12
CA ALA A 327 3.35 3.00 -10.16
C ALA A 327 3.11 4.45 -9.74
N GLU A 328 3.10 5.33 -10.74
CA GLU A 328 2.84 6.75 -10.63
C GLU A 328 1.35 7.06 -10.68
N MET A 329 0.93 8.05 -9.93
CA MET A 329 -0.40 8.64 -9.97
C MET A 329 -0.44 9.84 -10.92
N ALA A 330 -1.63 10.13 -11.44
CA ALA A 330 -1.97 11.37 -12.12
C ALA A 330 -3.08 12.08 -11.35
N LYS A 331 -2.96 13.39 -11.18
CA LYS A 331 -3.94 14.23 -10.48
C LYS A 331 -4.46 15.33 -11.40
N TRP A 332 -5.71 15.70 -11.17
CA TRP A 332 -6.31 16.93 -11.71
C TRP A 332 -7.09 17.65 -10.61
N THR A 333 -7.44 18.89 -10.84
CA THR A 333 -8.34 19.67 -9.98
C THR A 333 -9.33 20.46 -10.85
N GLU A 334 -10.37 21.01 -10.26
CA GLU A 334 -11.33 21.85 -10.99
C GLU A 334 -10.67 23.07 -11.65
N SER A 335 -9.55 23.54 -11.12
CA SER A 335 -8.74 24.62 -11.70
C SER A 335 -7.66 24.13 -12.69
N ARG A 336 -7.44 22.82 -12.80
CA ARG A 336 -6.46 22.19 -13.68
C ARG A 336 -7.09 20.92 -14.28
N PRO A 337 -7.87 21.05 -15.36
CA PRO A 337 -8.57 19.92 -15.97
C PRO A 337 -7.62 18.90 -16.61
N ASP A 338 -6.41 19.31 -16.99
CA ASP A 338 -5.39 18.41 -17.50
C ASP A 338 -4.62 17.76 -16.32
N ALA A 339 -4.36 16.47 -16.44
CA ALA A 339 -3.57 15.76 -15.45
C ALA A 339 -2.16 16.36 -15.36
N ASP A 340 -1.62 16.42 -14.14
CA ASP A 340 -0.26 16.90 -13.89
C ASP A 340 0.81 15.86 -14.34
N ASN A 341 0.43 14.58 -14.44
CA ASN A 341 1.25 13.48 -14.93
C ASN A 341 0.47 12.59 -15.92
N PRO A 342 0.12 13.07 -17.13
CA PRO A 342 -0.70 12.32 -18.07
C PRO A 342 -0.01 11.09 -18.65
N LYS A 343 1.30 10.96 -18.44
CA LYS A 343 2.11 9.80 -18.84
C LYS A 343 2.55 8.97 -17.65
N ALA A 344 1.77 9.00 -16.56
CA ALA A 344 2.04 8.16 -15.39
C ALA A 344 2.32 6.71 -15.78
N GLU A 345 3.43 6.17 -15.33
CA GLU A 345 3.89 4.82 -15.67
C GLU A 345 3.68 3.85 -14.48
N ALA A 346 3.47 2.59 -14.81
CA ALA A 346 3.48 1.48 -13.87
C ALA A 346 4.51 0.44 -14.27
N TRP A 347 5.24 -0.12 -13.30
CA TRP A 347 6.33 -1.07 -13.53
C TRP A 347 6.25 -2.27 -12.60
N ILE A 348 6.73 -3.40 -13.13
CA ILE A 348 7.17 -4.55 -12.33
C ILE A 348 8.71 -4.59 -12.45
N PHE A 349 9.37 -4.69 -11.30
CA PHE A 349 10.80 -4.91 -11.20
C PHE A 349 11.01 -6.36 -10.77
N TYR A 350 11.29 -7.25 -11.71
CA TYR A 350 11.50 -8.68 -11.47
C TYR A 350 12.83 -8.89 -10.77
N GLY A 351 12.79 -9.48 -9.58
CA GLY A 351 13.94 -9.75 -8.74
C GLY A 351 14.64 -11.07 -9.07
N ASP A 352 15.92 -11.18 -8.76
CA ASP A 352 16.70 -12.42 -8.92
C ASP A 352 17.08 -13.06 -7.57
N GLY A 353 16.47 -12.61 -6.46
CA GLY A 353 16.80 -13.05 -5.12
C GLY A 353 18.19 -12.61 -4.62
N LYS A 354 18.90 -11.74 -5.37
CA LYS A 354 20.25 -11.25 -5.06
C LYS A 354 20.35 -9.73 -5.03
N GLY A 355 19.21 -9.03 -5.11
CA GLY A 355 19.15 -7.57 -5.13
C GLY A 355 19.33 -6.94 -6.52
N HIS A 356 19.28 -7.72 -7.59
CA HIS A 356 19.22 -7.17 -8.94
C HIS A 356 17.80 -7.26 -9.48
N PHE A 357 17.38 -6.25 -10.21
CA PHE A 357 16.03 -6.15 -10.73
C PHE A 357 16.01 -5.88 -12.23
N SER A 358 15.16 -6.61 -12.94
CA SER A 358 14.86 -6.34 -14.34
C SER A 358 13.53 -5.61 -14.45
N LYS A 359 13.55 -4.38 -15.01
CA LYS A 359 12.38 -3.50 -15.10
C LYS A 359 11.55 -3.83 -16.33
N SER A 360 10.24 -4.11 -16.12
CA SER A 360 9.23 -4.19 -17.17
C SER A 360 8.15 -3.12 -16.95
N ARG A 361 7.69 -2.48 -18.03
CA ARG A 361 6.63 -1.48 -17.96
C ARG A 361 5.28 -2.13 -18.21
N LEU A 362 4.42 -2.12 -17.19
CA LEU A 362 3.07 -2.67 -17.25
C LEU A 362 2.11 -1.76 -18.06
N ALA A 363 2.11 -0.47 -17.77
CA ALA A 363 1.14 0.48 -18.34
C ALA A 363 1.66 1.91 -18.38
N VAL A 364 1.04 2.75 -19.23
CA VAL A 364 1.27 4.20 -19.31
C VAL A 364 -0.06 4.93 -19.41
N GLY A 365 -0.20 6.06 -18.71
CA GLY A 365 -1.36 6.94 -18.84
C GLY A 365 -2.61 6.48 -18.09
N HIS A 366 -2.51 5.44 -17.24
CA HIS A 366 -3.66 4.96 -16.45
C HIS A 366 -3.81 5.68 -15.10
N GLY A 367 -2.72 6.22 -14.53
CA GLY A 367 -2.70 6.82 -13.20
C GLY A 367 -3.06 5.80 -12.12
N PHE A 368 -2.08 5.33 -11.37
CA PHE A 368 -2.29 4.33 -10.33
C PHE A 368 -2.38 4.99 -8.96
N HIS A 369 -3.36 4.57 -8.15
CA HIS A 369 -3.51 5.03 -6.78
C HIS A 369 -3.83 3.85 -5.87
N GLU A 370 -2.91 3.54 -4.97
CA GLU A 370 -2.99 2.39 -4.06
C GLU A 370 -3.20 1.03 -4.78
N GLY A 371 -2.57 0.85 -5.94
CA GLY A 371 -2.59 -0.44 -6.62
C GLY A 371 -2.08 -1.57 -5.71
N LYS A 372 -2.68 -2.76 -5.84
CA LYS A 372 -2.40 -3.94 -5.01
C LYS A 372 -2.06 -5.15 -5.87
N LEU A 373 -1.12 -5.97 -5.37
CA LEU A 373 -0.88 -7.33 -5.84
C LEU A 373 -1.75 -8.29 -5.02
N ALA A 374 -2.55 -9.11 -5.69
CA ALA A 374 -3.32 -10.16 -5.05
C ALA A 374 -3.80 -11.19 -6.08
N ASP A 375 -3.99 -12.44 -5.69
CA ASP A 375 -4.70 -13.42 -6.50
C ASP A 375 -6.21 -13.07 -6.47
N LEU A 376 -6.69 -12.45 -7.54
CA LEU A 376 -8.08 -11.97 -7.66
C LEU A 376 -9.00 -12.97 -8.38
N ASN A 377 -8.44 -14.06 -8.89
CA ASN A 377 -9.21 -15.04 -9.65
C ASN A 377 -9.09 -16.49 -9.11
N GLY A 378 -8.29 -16.72 -8.07
CA GLY A 378 -8.10 -18.01 -7.42
C GLY A 378 -7.19 -18.98 -8.18
N ASP A 379 -6.31 -18.47 -9.06
CA ASP A 379 -5.43 -19.32 -9.87
C ASP A 379 -3.99 -19.45 -9.31
N GLY A 380 -3.73 -18.81 -8.16
CA GLY A 380 -2.47 -18.86 -7.45
C GLY A 380 -1.40 -17.90 -7.97
N ARG A 381 -1.71 -17.02 -8.94
CA ARG A 381 -0.82 -15.97 -9.45
C ARG A 381 -1.26 -14.60 -8.93
N LEU A 382 -0.30 -13.71 -8.74
CA LEU A 382 -0.59 -12.35 -8.33
C LEU A 382 -1.07 -11.51 -9.51
N ASP A 383 -2.32 -11.10 -9.43
CA ASP A 383 -2.96 -10.13 -10.30
C ASP A 383 -2.74 -8.72 -9.75
N ILE A 384 -3.15 -7.70 -10.51
CA ILE A 384 -3.07 -6.30 -10.09
C ILE A 384 -4.47 -5.69 -10.05
N LEU A 385 -4.85 -5.18 -8.88
CA LEU A 385 -5.98 -4.27 -8.72
C LEU A 385 -5.49 -2.83 -8.80
N ASN A 386 -6.15 -1.98 -9.58
CA ASN A 386 -5.89 -0.55 -9.61
C ASN A 386 -7.15 0.30 -9.71
N LYS A 387 -7.05 1.50 -9.21
CA LYS A 387 -7.97 2.61 -9.46
C LYS A 387 -7.19 3.90 -9.63
N PRO A 388 -7.61 4.88 -10.45
CA PRO A 388 -7.05 6.21 -10.41
C PRO A 388 -7.48 6.92 -9.11
N TYR A 389 -6.75 7.96 -8.70
CA TYR A 389 -7.20 8.84 -7.64
C TYR A 389 -8.39 9.70 -8.10
N ASN A 390 -8.14 10.66 -8.98
CA ASN A 390 -9.18 11.57 -9.46
C ASN A 390 -9.15 11.82 -10.98
N TRP A 391 -8.00 11.64 -11.64
CA TRP A 391 -7.95 11.76 -13.09
C TRP A 391 -8.58 10.55 -13.76
N GLU A 392 -9.60 10.79 -14.59
CA GLU A 392 -10.43 9.75 -15.21
C GLU A 392 -11.19 8.83 -14.24
N ALA A 393 -11.34 9.25 -12.99
CA ALA A 393 -12.23 8.59 -12.02
C ALA A 393 -13.71 9.00 -12.29
N PRO A 394 -14.69 8.14 -11.96
CA PRO A 394 -14.52 6.84 -11.33
C PRO A 394 -14.15 5.74 -12.34
N ARG A 395 -13.16 4.95 -11.99
CA ARG A 395 -12.71 3.79 -12.77
C ARG A 395 -12.10 2.74 -11.86
N ILE A 396 -12.17 1.49 -12.26
CA ILE A 396 -11.42 0.39 -11.69
C ILE A 396 -10.81 -0.43 -12.82
N ASP A 397 -9.60 -0.88 -12.64
CA ASP A 397 -8.84 -1.70 -13.57
C ASP A 397 -8.32 -2.94 -12.85
N VAL A 398 -8.36 -4.08 -13.51
CA VAL A 398 -7.74 -5.34 -13.07
C VAL A 398 -6.85 -5.85 -14.18
N TRP A 399 -5.62 -6.23 -13.86
CA TRP A 399 -4.75 -6.96 -14.77
C TRP A 399 -4.60 -8.39 -14.25
N PHE A 400 -5.21 -9.35 -14.92
CA PHE A 400 -5.02 -10.77 -14.64
C PHE A 400 -3.69 -11.25 -15.18
N ASN A 401 -2.92 -11.90 -14.35
CA ASN A 401 -1.65 -12.52 -14.66
C ASN A 401 -1.87 -13.85 -15.38
N ASN A 402 -1.56 -13.92 -16.65
CA ASN A 402 -1.69 -15.14 -17.45
C ASN A 402 -0.45 -16.06 -17.37
N GLY A 403 0.49 -15.72 -16.48
CA GLY A 403 1.77 -16.42 -16.39
C GLY A 403 2.80 -15.97 -17.43
N THR A 404 3.96 -16.57 -17.34
CA THR A 404 5.10 -16.28 -18.20
C THR A 404 4.99 -16.98 -19.55
N LEU A 405 5.37 -16.28 -20.62
CA LEU A 405 5.49 -16.92 -21.93
C LEU A 405 6.59 -17.99 -21.89
N ALA A 406 6.27 -19.20 -22.28
CA ALA A 406 7.29 -20.22 -22.49
C ALA A 406 8.30 -19.74 -23.55
N LYS A 407 9.60 -19.69 -23.19
CA LYS A 407 10.64 -19.37 -24.17
C LYS A 407 10.57 -20.44 -25.27
N THR A 408 10.17 -20.05 -26.49
CA THR A 408 10.39 -20.89 -27.66
C THR A 408 11.90 -21.06 -27.83
N LYS A 409 12.35 -22.32 -27.68
CA LYS A 409 13.75 -22.71 -27.87
C LYS A 409 14.21 -22.50 -29.30
#